data_7403ceff4283ce0269b1e0908d438e06
#
_entry.id   7403ceff4283ce0269b1e0908d438e06
#
_cell.length_a   1.000
_cell.length_b   1.000
_cell.length_c   1.000
_cell.angle_alpha   90.00
_cell.angle_beta   90.00
_cell.angle_gamma   90.00
#
_symmetry.space_group_name_H-M   'P 1'
#
loop_
_entity.id
_entity.type
_entity.pdbx_description
1 polymer ?
#
loop_
_entity_poly.entity_id
_entity_poly.type
_entity_poly.pdbx_seq_one_letter_code
_entity_poly.pdbx_strand_id
1 'polypeptide(L)'
;MSNINKEELMRGLSDSQVNKSKQDFGTNALAKKETESLWSMFIGAFDDIWIKVLCAALVMKIVISVIGVFVPALAGENDVVEIISIVLAIALATGFSTLSEYRNSSRSEALQEEYNKTYAKVMRNGKLVNILTSEIVKGD
;
A
#
# COMPACT_ATOMS: atom_id res chain seq x y z
N MET A 1 6.63 32.92 -22.89
CA MET A 1 7.70 32.72 -21.88
C MET A 1 7.79 34.00 -21.07
N SER A 2 7.23 34.05 -19.87
CA SER A 2 7.28 35.24 -19.03
C SER A 2 8.71 35.42 -18.52
N ASN A 3 9.29 36.61 -18.76
CA ASN A 3 10.52 37.04 -18.12
C ASN A 3 10.30 37.10 -16.61
N ILE A 4 10.56 35.99 -15.93
CA ILE A 4 10.61 35.96 -14.48
C ILE A 4 11.86 36.78 -14.12
N ASN A 5 11.62 37.91 -13.45
CA ASN A 5 12.69 38.84 -13.09
C ASN A 5 13.64 38.11 -12.12
N LYS A 6 14.93 38.11 -12.41
CA LYS A 6 15.95 37.42 -11.61
C LYS A 6 15.95 37.86 -10.14
N GLU A 7 15.50 39.08 -9.86
CA GLU A 7 15.33 39.61 -8.51
C GLU A 7 14.12 38.97 -7.77
N GLU A 8 13.05 38.66 -8.47
CA GLU A 8 11.91 37.95 -7.92
C GLU A 8 12.27 36.51 -7.54
N LEU A 9 13.05 35.83 -8.38
CA LEU A 9 13.59 34.51 -8.10
C LEU A 9 14.48 34.47 -6.86
N MET A 10 15.26 35.54 -6.62
CA MET A 10 16.12 35.63 -5.44
C MET A 10 15.37 35.98 -4.15
N ARG A 11 14.18 36.58 -4.24
CA ARG A 11 13.34 36.89 -3.07
C ARG A 11 12.51 35.71 -2.59
N GLY A 12 12.24 34.74 -3.48
CA GLY A 12 11.33 33.64 -3.19
C GLY A 12 9.88 34.12 -3.05
N LEU A 13 8.99 33.24 -2.63
CA LEU A 13 7.58 33.53 -2.47
C LEU A 13 7.32 34.45 -1.27
N SER A 14 6.39 35.42 -1.43
CA SER A 14 5.82 36.16 -0.31
C SER A 14 4.77 35.34 0.42
N ASP A 15 4.46 35.69 1.66
CA ASP A 15 3.47 34.97 2.49
C ASP A 15 2.09 34.87 1.81
N SER A 16 1.68 35.93 1.08
CA SER A 16 0.44 35.92 0.30
C SER A 16 0.49 34.92 -0.86
N GLN A 17 1.61 34.82 -1.54
CA GLN A 17 1.82 33.88 -2.65
C GLN A 17 1.90 32.44 -2.13
N VAL A 18 2.54 32.21 -0.98
CA VAL A 18 2.57 30.92 -0.29
C VAL A 18 1.15 30.46 0.06
N ASN A 19 0.33 31.34 0.65
CA ASN A 19 -1.05 31.01 1.01
C ASN A 19 -1.90 30.71 -0.23
N LYS A 20 -1.73 31.46 -1.29
CA LYS A 20 -2.43 31.23 -2.55
C LYS A 20 -1.99 29.90 -3.18
N SER A 21 -0.70 29.63 -3.23
CA SER A 21 -0.17 28.37 -3.77
C SER A 21 -0.63 27.16 -2.95
N LYS A 22 -0.73 27.33 -1.63
CA LYS A 22 -1.27 26.30 -0.72
C LYS A 22 -2.76 26.01 -0.98
N GLN A 23 -3.54 27.04 -1.30
CA GLN A 23 -4.96 26.88 -1.63
C GLN A 23 -5.16 26.25 -3.01
N ASP A 24 -4.37 26.67 -4.01
CA ASP A 24 -4.53 26.26 -5.40
C ASP A 24 -3.94 24.86 -5.68
N PHE A 25 -2.83 24.51 -5.03
CA PHE A 25 -2.07 23.28 -5.33
C PHE A 25 -1.84 22.35 -4.12
N GLY A 26 -2.24 22.79 -2.91
CA GLY A 26 -1.96 22.05 -1.68
C GLY A 26 -0.50 22.18 -1.20
N THR A 27 -0.12 21.30 -0.29
CA THR A 27 1.22 21.19 0.27
C THR A 27 1.90 19.92 -0.19
N ASN A 28 3.22 19.83 -0.03
CA ASN A 28 4.03 18.66 -0.39
C ASN A 28 3.94 17.53 0.66
N ALA A 29 2.94 17.56 1.53
CA ALA A 29 2.71 16.49 2.47
C ALA A 29 2.34 15.20 1.71
N LEU A 30 3.10 14.12 1.94
CA LEU A 30 2.69 12.80 1.48
C LEU A 30 1.40 12.43 2.21
N ALA A 31 0.36 12.15 1.44
CA ALA A 31 -0.91 11.71 2.00
C ALA A 31 -0.68 10.48 2.89
N LYS A 32 -1.19 10.54 4.11
CA LYS A 32 -1.20 9.38 5.00
C LYS A 32 -2.00 8.29 4.31
N LYS A 33 -1.32 7.22 3.89
CA LYS A 33 -2.00 6.03 3.38
C LYS A 33 -2.83 5.49 4.56
N GLU A 34 -4.14 5.40 4.39
CA GLU A 34 -4.96 4.71 5.37
C GLU A 34 -4.41 3.28 5.53
N THR A 35 -4.12 2.92 6.77
CA THR A 35 -3.62 1.58 7.10
C THR A 35 -4.76 0.61 6.81
N GLU A 36 -4.59 -0.22 5.80
CA GLU A 36 -5.54 -1.30 5.54
C GLU A 36 -5.64 -2.19 6.77
N SER A 37 -6.86 -2.60 7.12
CA SER A 37 -7.05 -3.53 8.22
C SER A 37 -6.42 -4.89 7.89
N LEU A 38 -5.97 -5.63 8.91
CA LEU A 38 -5.45 -6.99 8.74
C LEU A 38 -6.44 -7.90 8.00
N TRP A 39 -7.73 -7.68 8.20
CA TRP A 39 -8.79 -8.41 7.52
C TRP A 39 -8.84 -8.11 6.02
N SER A 40 -8.70 -6.84 5.64
CA SER A 40 -8.61 -6.44 4.23
C SER A 40 -7.37 -7.05 3.56
N MET A 41 -6.22 -7.03 4.23
CA MET A 41 -4.98 -7.66 3.74
C MET A 41 -5.14 -9.17 3.59
N PHE A 42 -5.81 -9.83 4.54
CA PHE A 42 -6.08 -11.26 4.49
C PHE A 42 -6.97 -11.62 3.30
N ILE A 43 -8.05 -10.87 3.06
CA ILE A 43 -8.91 -11.07 1.90
C ILE A 43 -8.15 -10.78 0.60
N GLY A 44 -7.33 -9.72 0.57
CA GLY A 44 -6.49 -9.38 -0.57
C GLY A 44 -5.46 -10.46 -0.92
N ALA A 45 -5.02 -11.26 0.06
CA ALA A 45 -4.12 -12.38 -0.18
C ALA A 45 -4.72 -13.45 -1.12
N PHE A 46 -6.04 -13.59 -1.16
CA PHE A 46 -6.73 -14.50 -2.08
C PHE A 46 -6.70 -14.03 -3.55
N ASP A 47 -6.25 -12.80 -3.81
CA ASP A 47 -5.99 -12.34 -5.18
C ASP A 47 -4.68 -12.87 -5.77
N ASP A 48 -3.81 -13.42 -4.93
CA ASP A 48 -2.57 -14.08 -5.37
C ASP A 48 -2.89 -15.31 -6.25
N ILE A 49 -2.21 -15.39 -7.41
CA ILE A 49 -2.43 -16.46 -8.40
C ILE A 49 -2.15 -17.85 -7.82
N TRP A 50 -1.14 -17.97 -6.95
CA TRP A 50 -0.78 -19.25 -6.35
C TRP A 50 -1.84 -19.72 -5.34
N ILE A 51 -2.39 -18.79 -4.57
CA ILE A 51 -3.48 -19.07 -3.62
C ILE A 51 -4.76 -19.44 -4.40
N LYS A 52 -5.04 -18.77 -5.50
CA LYS A 52 -6.16 -19.14 -6.41
C LYS A 52 -6.02 -20.55 -6.95
N VAL A 53 -4.82 -20.94 -7.34
CA VAL A 53 -4.53 -22.31 -7.81
C VAL A 53 -4.77 -23.33 -6.70
N LEU A 54 -4.30 -23.07 -5.48
CA LEU A 54 -4.55 -23.93 -4.33
C LEU A 54 -6.05 -24.04 -4.00
N CYS A 55 -6.79 -22.94 -4.05
CA CYS A 55 -8.23 -22.94 -3.84
C CYS A 55 -8.96 -23.75 -4.93
N ALA A 56 -8.56 -23.62 -6.20
CA ALA A 56 -9.10 -24.42 -7.29
C ALA A 56 -8.85 -25.92 -7.10
N ALA A 57 -7.64 -26.29 -6.68
CA ALA A 57 -7.30 -27.67 -6.35
C ALA A 57 -8.14 -28.22 -5.19
N LEU A 58 -8.36 -27.41 -4.15
CA LEU A 58 -9.22 -27.79 -3.02
C LEU A 58 -10.67 -28.03 -3.46
N VAL A 59 -11.23 -27.13 -4.25
CA VAL A 59 -12.61 -27.27 -4.78
C VAL A 59 -12.72 -28.53 -5.63
N MET A 60 -11.76 -28.76 -6.53
CA MET A 60 -11.74 -29.97 -7.39
C MET A 60 -11.68 -31.25 -6.54
N LYS A 61 -10.84 -31.27 -5.51
CA LYS A 61 -10.72 -32.42 -4.61
C LYS A 61 -12.01 -32.69 -3.84
N ILE A 62 -12.67 -31.64 -3.35
CA ILE A 62 -13.98 -31.77 -2.68
C ILE A 62 -15.03 -32.32 -3.65
N VAL A 63 -15.08 -31.83 -4.88
CA VAL A 63 -16.03 -32.31 -5.89
C VAL A 63 -15.80 -33.79 -6.19
N ILE A 64 -14.55 -34.20 -6.41
CA ILE A 64 -14.20 -35.61 -6.67
C ILE A 64 -14.57 -36.49 -5.45
N SER A 65 -14.31 -36.01 -4.24
CA SER A 65 -14.65 -36.71 -3.00
C SER A 65 -16.16 -36.92 -2.86
N VAL A 66 -16.95 -35.89 -3.16
CA VAL A 66 -18.42 -36.01 -3.13
C VAL A 66 -18.94 -36.97 -4.21
N ILE A 67 -18.39 -36.92 -5.42
CA ILE A 67 -18.76 -37.83 -6.49
C ILE A 67 -18.38 -39.27 -6.13
N GLY A 68 -17.24 -39.47 -5.48
CA GLY A 68 -16.75 -40.77 -5.02
C GLY A 68 -17.71 -41.49 -4.05
N VAL A 69 -18.57 -40.75 -3.35
CA VAL A 69 -19.63 -41.33 -2.53
C VAL A 69 -20.67 -42.08 -3.39
N PHE A 70 -20.92 -41.56 -4.60
CA PHE A 70 -21.94 -42.13 -5.51
C PHE A 70 -21.37 -43.06 -6.57
N VAL A 71 -20.04 -42.90 -6.89
CA VAL A 71 -19.35 -43.67 -7.93
C VAL A 71 -18.25 -44.53 -7.33
N PRO A 72 -18.43 -45.86 -7.22
CA PRO A 72 -17.50 -46.77 -6.55
C PRO A 72 -16.08 -46.73 -7.13
N ALA A 73 -15.95 -46.40 -8.44
CA ALA A 73 -14.65 -46.26 -9.10
C ALA A 73 -13.79 -45.11 -8.55
N LEU A 74 -14.41 -44.12 -7.94
CA LEU A 74 -13.76 -42.95 -7.31
C LEU A 74 -13.74 -43.00 -5.78
N ALA A 75 -14.24 -44.06 -5.19
CA ALA A 75 -14.36 -44.20 -3.72
C ALA A 75 -12.99 -44.17 -3.00
N GLY A 76 -11.90 -44.52 -3.67
CA GLY A 76 -10.54 -44.46 -3.15
C GLY A 76 -9.92 -43.06 -3.08
N GLU A 77 -10.57 -42.07 -3.66
CA GLU A 77 -10.09 -40.68 -3.72
C GLU A 77 -10.54 -39.84 -2.52
N ASN A 78 -11.23 -40.45 -1.55
CA ASN A 78 -11.69 -39.78 -0.32
C ASN A 78 -10.57 -39.68 0.71
N ASP A 79 -9.47 -39.00 0.38
CA ASP A 79 -8.38 -38.79 1.30
C ASP A 79 -8.57 -37.48 2.09
N VAL A 80 -9.10 -37.63 3.30
CA VAL A 80 -9.33 -36.51 4.23
C VAL A 80 -8.00 -35.83 4.60
N VAL A 81 -6.90 -36.61 4.68
CA VAL A 81 -5.58 -36.08 4.99
C VAL A 81 -5.09 -35.12 3.89
N GLU A 82 -5.36 -35.45 2.62
CA GLU A 82 -5.03 -34.58 1.49
C GLU A 82 -5.81 -33.27 1.54
N ILE A 83 -7.11 -33.32 1.81
CA ILE A 83 -7.96 -32.12 1.96
C ILE A 83 -7.45 -31.23 3.10
N ILE A 84 -7.16 -31.82 4.27
CA ILE A 84 -6.60 -31.09 5.42
C ILE A 84 -5.26 -30.46 5.06
N SER A 85 -4.39 -31.17 4.34
CA SER A 85 -3.09 -30.66 3.90
C SER A 85 -3.21 -29.46 2.97
N ILE A 86 -4.16 -29.47 2.03
CA ILE A 86 -4.43 -28.34 1.14
C ILE A 86 -4.96 -27.15 1.91
N VAL A 87 -5.91 -27.35 2.83
CA VAL A 87 -6.45 -26.29 3.70
C VAL A 87 -5.34 -25.66 4.54
N LEU A 88 -4.46 -26.49 5.12
CA LEU A 88 -3.32 -26.00 5.89
C LEU A 88 -2.35 -25.19 5.03
N ALA A 89 -2.06 -25.66 3.80
CA ALA A 89 -1.21 -24.94 2.87
C ALA A 89 -1.81 -23.57 2.52
N ILE A 90 -3.10 -23.48 2.27
CA ILE A 90 -3.80 -22.19 2.00
C ILE A 90 -3.69 -21.27 3.23
N ALA A 91 -3.94 -21.80 4.43
CA ALA A 91 -3.86 -21.02 5.67
C ALA A 91 -2.46 -20.46 5.92
N LEU A 92 -1.42 -21.26 5.70
CA LEU A 92 -0.02 -20.82 5.83
C LEU A 92 0.35 -19.79 4.77
N ALA A 93 -0.04 -20.00 3.51
CA ALA A 93 0.25 -19.08 2.41
C ALA A 93 -0.44 -17.73 2.61
N THR A 94 -1.72 -17.72 2.97
CA THR A 94 -2.48 -16.49 3.23
C THR A 94 -1.97 -15.77 4.48
N GLY A 95 -1.65 -16.49 5.54
CA GLY A 95 -1.07 -15.93 6.76
C GLY A 95 0.29 -15.29 6.52
N PHE A 96 1.17 -15.94 5.77
CA PHE A 96 2.48 -15.39 5.41
C PHE A 96 2.35 -14.15 4.51
N SER A 97 1.49 -14.20 3.49
CA SER A 97 1.22 -13.06 2.61
C SER A 97 0.68 -11.85 3.39
N THR A 98 -0.29 -12.08 4.27
CA THR A 98 -0.87 -11.02 5.13
C THR A 98 0.18 -10.40 6.04
N LEU A 99 1.03 -11.21 6.68
CA LEU A 99 2.08 -10.73 7.56
C LEU A 99 3.15 -9.93 6.81
N SER A 100 3.52 -10.39 5.61
CA SER A 100 4.48 -9.71 4.74
C SER A 100 3.95 -8.34 4.31
N GLU A 101 2.70 -8.25 3.89
CA GLU A 101 2.06 -7.01 3.48
C GLU A 101 1.92 -6.03 4.65
N TYR A 102 1.53 -6.51 5.83
CA TYR A 102 1.49 -5.71 7.05
C TYR A 102 2.85 -5.08 7.39
N ARG A 103 3.92 -5.85 7.31
CA ARG A 103 5.29 -5.34 7.54
C ARG A 103 5.69 -4.30 6.51
N ASN A 104 5.38 -4.52 5.24
CA ASN A 104 5.67 -3.57 4.17
C ASN A 104 4.89 -2.27 4.33
N SER A 105 3.63 -2.35 4.70
CA SER A 105 2.77 -1.19 4.97
C SER A 105 3.28 -0.37 6.15
N SER A 106 3.68 -1.00 7.26
CA SER A 106 4.25 -0.33 8.43
C SER A 106 5.56 0.39 8.11
N ARG A 107 6.44 -0.21 7.29
CA ARG A 107 7.69 0.44 6.85
C ARG A 107 7.43 1.65 5.96
N SER A 108 6.49 1.54 5.03
CA SER A 108 6.10 2.64 4.15
C SER A 108 5.54 3.82 4.94
N GLU A 109 4.70 3.56 5.95
CA GLU A 109 4.15 4.58 6.84
C GLU A 109 5.24 5.29 7.64
N ALA A 110 6.19 4.55 8.21
CA ALA A 110 7.33 5.11 8.95
C ALA A 110 8.21 6.01 8.05
N LEU A 111 8.49 5.60 6.82
CA LEU A 111 9.25 6.41 5.86
C LEU A 111 8.52 7.69 5.46
N GLN A 112 7.21 7.64 5.28
CA GLN A 112 6.39 8.82 4.98
C GLN A 112 6.39 9.81 6.15
N GLU A 113 6.31 9.32 7.37
CA GLU A 113 6.35 10.16 8.57
C GLU A 113 7.72 10.82 8.74
N GLU A 114 8.81 10.10 8.51
CA GLU A 114 10.16 10.63 8.54
C GLU A 114 10.37 11.69 7.46
N TYR A 115 9.89 11.45 6.23
CA TYR A 115 9.95 12.43 5.15
C TYR A 115 9.21 13.73 5.51
N ASN A 116 8.01 13.63 6.06
CA ASN A 116 7.21 14.78 6.44
C ASN A 116 7.82 15.59 7.60
N LYS A 117 8.67 14.99 8.43
CA LYS A 117 9.40 15.64 9.53
C LYS A 117 10.75 16.22 9.10
N THR A 118 11.21 15.97 7.89
CA THR A 118 12.47 16.53 7.38
C THR A 118 12.32 18.00 7.05
N TYR A 119 13.36 18.78 7.34
CA TYR A 119 13.40 20.23 7.06
C TYR A 119 14.08 20.52 5.74
N ALA A 120 13.53 21.46 5.00
CA ALA A 120 14.13 22.00 3.78
C ALA A 120 14.36 23.50 3.92
N LYS A 121 15.40 24.00 3.26
CA LYS A 121 15.71 25.42 3.18
C LYS A 121 15.06 26.03 1.95
N VAL A 122 14.18 26.96 2.16
CA VAL A 122 13.50 27.70 1.08
C VAL A 122 13.71 29.19 1.22
N MET A 123 13.60 29.90 0.12
CA MET A 123 13.68 31.35 0.12
C MET A 123 12.26 31.93 0.18
N ARG A 124 11.94 32.65 1.26
CA ARG A 124 10.66 33.35 1.43
C ARG A 124 10.89 34.76 1.93
N ASN A 125 10.21 35.74 1.38
CA ASN A 125 10.34 37.16 1.72
C ASN A 125 11.81 37.67 1.69
N GLY A 126 12.62 37.14 0.77
CA GLY A 126 14.05 37.49 0.67
C GLY A 126 14.95 36.94 1.78
N LYS A 127 14.46 36.00 2.57
CA LYS A 127 15.21 35.32 3.64
C LYS A 127 15.19 33.82 3.44
N LEU A 128 16.30 33.17 3.80
CA LEU A 128 16.38 31.71 3.83
C LEU A 128 15.72 31.21 5.11
N VAL A 129 14.66 30.41 4.97
CA VAL A 129 13.87 29.86 6.07
C VAL A 129 13.92 28.36 6.03
N ASN A 130 14.04 27.71 7.19
CA ASN A 130 13.88 26.27 7.33
C ASN A 130 12.40 25.97 7.57
N ILE A 131 11.80 25.17 6.68
CA ILE A 131 10.43 24.71 6.84
C ILE A 131 10.37 23.19 6.71
N LEU A 132 9.31 22.59 7.22
CA LEU A 132 9.07 21.16 7.03
C LEU A 132 8.88 20.86 5.53
N THR A 133 9.44 19.76 5.08
CA THR A 133 9.29 19.31 3.68
C THR A 133 7.81 19.14 3.29
N SER A 134 6.97 18.75 4.25
CA SER A 134 5.53 18.67 4.08
C SER A 134 4.82 20.02 3.85
N GLU A 135 5.44 21.14 4.25
CA GLU A 135 4.88 22.49 4.13
C GLU A 135 5.36 23.23 2.88
N ILE A 136 6.22 22.62 2.09
CA ILE A 136 6.66 23.17 0.79
C ILE A 136 5.44 23.30 -0.11
N VAL A 137 5.36 24.43 -0.81
CA VAL A 137 4.33 24.71 -1.80
C VAL A 137 4.93 24.87 -3.18
N LYS A 138 4.09 24.78 -4.21
CA LYS A 138 4.55 24.99 -5.58
C LYS A 138 5.10 26.41 -5.76
N GLY A 139 6.37 26.50 -6.17
CA GLY A 139 7.09 27.77 -6.37
C GLY A 139 8.12 28.09 -5.28
N ASP A 140 8.14 27.31 -4.18
CA ASP A 140 9.20 27.43 -3.16
C ASP A 140 10.59 27.08 -3.71
#